data_890942e58969ebab44c1274c1fdf573b
#
_entry.id   890942e58969ebab44c1274c1fdf573b
#
_cell.length_a   1.000
_cell.length_b   1.000
_cell.length_c   1.000
_cell.angle_alpha   90.00
_cell.angle_beta   90.00
_cell.angle_gamma   90.00
#
_symmetry.space_group_name_H-M   'P 1'
#
loop_
_entity.id
_entity.type
_entity.pdbx_description
1 polymer ?
#
loop_
_entity_poly.entity_id
_entity_poly.type
_entity_poly.pdbx_seq_one_letter_code
_entity_poly.pdbx_strand_id
1 'polypeptide(L)'
;MSTLIGLATGNGTVSQESADAASEVAEEIAGEGMVLLKNDGMLPLTQQKNLNLFGWASINPVYGGAGSGSINDLWPIVSLEEGLQNAGFTLNTELHDFYASYTSSRPKMSESKQAWTLPEPIADMYTDEMMNNAKNFSDVAVIVIARIGGEGYNDMPKDLSTVAYDSNSTEYDDFPEGHHYLELSQTERNMVDLVCSNFDNVLLVYNSAHSFELGFVLWCPGTGNVGFNSLGKILNGEINPSGRTSDTFVYDLTNTPWWNNSNQLPYENISDMAVTSYRTDGSEVVAAPKFTNYVEGIYVGYKWYETAAAEGFLDYDKVVQYPFGYGLSYTTFDQKMSDMTVADGNISFTVTVTNTGSAAGKDVVEVYSNPPYTNGGIEKSAANLITFEKTALLQPGESEEVAISFPVDDLASYDMNVHRSYVLEAGDYIISINKDSHNVIDSRTYTVDSDVVYDTQPRSTDNIVATNQFDFAAGDVTYLSRKDGFANYAQATAAPASLDMAP
;
A
#
# COMPACT_ATOMS: atom_id res chain seq x y z
N MET A 1 8.29 -15.35 -29.09
CA MET A 1 9.57 -14.67 -28.81
C MET A 1 9.82 -13.47 -29.74
N SER A 2 9.63 -13.56 -31.05
CA SER A 2 9.80 -12.40 -31.96
C SER A 2 8.82 -11.25 -31.71
N THR A 3 7.59 -11.53 -31.31
CA THR A 3 6.55 -10.53 -31.03
C THR A 3 6.88 -9.72 -29.76
N LEU A 4 7.37 -10.38 -28.72
CA LEU A 4 7.79 -9.72 -27.47
C LEU A 4 9.01 -8.80 -27.69
N ILE A 5 9.98 -9.23 -28.53
CA ILE A 5 11.13 -8.40 -28.87
C ILE A 5 10.69 -7.20 -29.72
N GLY A 6 9.74 -7.42 -30.66
CA GLY A 6 9.17 -6.34 -31.46
C GLY A 6 8.45 -5.27 -30.62
N LEU A 7 7.71 -5.66 -29.59
CA LEU A 7 7.06 -4.76 -28.64
C LEU A 7 8.11 -3.98 -27.81
N ALA A 8 9.12 -4.67 -27.29
CA ALA A 8 10.20 -4.06 -26.51
C ALA A 8 11.05 -3.06 -27.30
N THR A 9 11.16 -3.24 -28.62
CA THR A 9 11.91 -2.33 -29.52
C THR A 9 11.03 -1.29 -30.22
N GLY A 10 9.72 -1.26 -29.94
CA GLY A 10 8.77 -0.37 -30.61
C GLY A 10 8.47 -0.73 -32.08
N ASN A 11 8.97 -1.87 -32.56
CA ASN A 11 8.75 -2.35 -33.94
C ASN A 11 7.61 -3.36 -34.06
N GLY A 12 6.93 -3.67 -32.95
CA GLY A 12 5.76 -4.54 -32.94
C GLY A 12 4.46 -3.75 -33.15
N THR A 13 3.50 -4.37 -33.83
CA THR A 13 2.14 -3.87 -33.91
C THR A 13 1.24 -4.70 -33.02
N VAL A 14 0.43 -4.04 -32.17
CA VAL A 14 -0.63 -4.69 -31.38
C VAL A 14 -1.93 -4.51 -32.15
N SER A 15 -2.72 -5.57 -32.29
CA SER A 15 -4.04 -5.45 -32.89
C SER A 15 -4.97 -4.63 -31.97
N GLN A 16 -5.96 -3.95 -32.54
CA GLN A 16 -6.95 -3.21 -31.74
C GLN A 16 -7.68 -4.16 -30.78
N GLU A 17 -8.07 -5.34 -31.22
CA GLU A 17 -8.70 -6.38 -30.37
C GLU A 17 -7.84 -6.73 -29.15
N SER A 18 -6.52 -6.89 -29.33
CA SER A 18 -5.61 -7.19 -28.20
C SER A 18 -5.45 -6.00 -27.26
N ALA A 19 -5.48 -4.78 -27.79
CA ALA A 19 -5.39 -3.57 -27.01
C ALA A 19 -6.68 -3.34 -26.17
N ASP A 20 -7.83 -3.59 -26.77
CA ASP A 20 -9.14 -3.49 -26.11
C ASP A 20 -9.25 -4.52 -24.99
N ALA A 21 -8.89 -5.79 -25.25
CA ALA A 21 -8.89 -6.83 -24.24
C ALA A 21 -7.92 -6.55 -23.08
N ALA A 22 -6.74 -5.99 -23.38
CA ALA A 22 -5.79 -5.55 -22.33
C ALA A 22 -6.34 -4.41 -21.48
N SER A 23 -7.08 -3.47 -22.10
CA SER A 23 -7.71 -2.36 -21.39
C SER A 23 -8.84 -2.85 -20.47
N GLU A 24 -9.65 -3.80 -20.91
CA GLU A 24 -10.71 -4.40 -20.08
C GLU A 24 -10.11 -5.08 -18.83
N VAL A 25 -9.05 -5.87 -19.00
CA VAL A 25 -8.35 -6.52 -17.87
C VAL A 25 -7.70 -5.50 -16.96
N ALA A 26 -7.09 -4.44 -17.50
CA ALA A 26 -6.47 -3.39 -16.70
C ALA A 26 -7.51 -2.61 -15.87
N GLU A 27 -8.69 -2.36 -16.45
CA GLU A 27 -9.81 -1.73 -15.73
C GLU A 27 -10.33 -2.64 -14.61
N GLU A 28 -10.49 -3.95 -14.88
CA GLU A 28 -10.89 -4.92 -13.86
C GLU A 28 -9.89 -4.98 -12.71
N ILE A 29 -8.57 -5.08 -13.00
CA ILE A 29 -7.51 -5.08 -11.98
C ILE A 29 -7.59 -3.82 -11.11
N ALA A 30 -7.79 -2.65 -11.72
CA ALA A 30 -7.90 -1.40 -10.97
C ALA A 30 -9.13 -1.41 -10.05
N GLY A 31 -10.28 -1.89 -10.52
CA GLY A 31 -11.50 -2.02 -9.73
C GLY A 31 -11.36 -3.00 -8.55
N GLU A 32 -10.66 -4.12 -8.78
CA GLU A 32 -10.38 -5.12 -7.75
C GLU A 32 -9.33 -4.65 -6.71
N GLY A 33 -8.48 -3.70 -7.08
CA GLY A 33 -7.41 -3.17 -6.25
C GLY A 33 -7.77 -1.91 -5.45
N MET A 34 -8.86 -1.21 -5.78
CA MET A 34 -9.32 -0.05 -5.02
C MET A 34 -9.96 -0.50 -3.70
N VAL A 35 -9.64 0.21 -2.62
CA VAL A 35 -10.03 -0.19 -1.26
C VAL A 35 -10.95 0.85 -0.64
N LEU A 36 -12.16 0.44 -0.31
CA LEU A 36 -13.08 1.24 0.49
C LEU A 36 -12.67 1.13 1.97
N LEU A 37 -12.17 2.23 2.55
CA LEU A 37 -11.65 2.25 3.91
C LEU A 37 -12.69 2.69 4.94
N LYS A 38 -13.58 3.60 4.54
CA LYS A 38 -14.64 4.12 5.41
C LYS A 38 -15.88 4.41 4.58
N ASN A 39 -17.06 4.06 5.11
CA ASN A 39 -18.34 4.44 4.52
C ASN A 39 -19.39 4.53 5.64
N ASP A 40 -19.95 5.70 5.82
CA ASP A 40 -21.01 5.96 6.78
C ASP A 40 -22.43 5.87 6.15
N GLY A 41 -22.51 5.31 4.94
CA GLY A 41 -23.74 5.13 4.17
C GLY A 41 -23.90 6.13 3.03
N MET A 42 -22.93 7.00 2.77
CA MET A 42 -22.95 7.92 1.63
C MET A 42 -22.76 7.17 0.30
N LEU A 43 -21.84 6.20 0.27
CA LEU A 43 -21.60 5.39 -0.93
C LEU A 43 -22.45 4.11 -0.93
N PRO A 44 -22.91 3.67 -2.13
CA PRO A 44 -22.72 4.26 -3.45
C PRO A 44 -23.66 5.45 -3.74
N LEU A 45 -23.19 6.38 -4.59
CA LEU A 45 -23.94 7.59 -5.02
C LEU A 45 -24.97 7.25 -6.12
N THR A 46 -25.96 6.43 -5.81
CA THR A 46 -26.93 5.94 -6.81
C THR A 46 -27.88 7.01 -7.34
N GLN A 47 -28.19 8.02 -6.53
CA GLN A 47 -29.13 9.11 -6.86
C GLN A 47 -28.42 10.41 -7.22
N GLN A 48 -27.23 10.63 -6.71
CA GLN A 48 -26.44 11.83 -6.95
C GLN A 48 -25.64 11.70 -8.25
N LYS A 49 -25.78 12.68 -9.13
CA LYS A 49 -25.07 12.69 -10.43
C LYS A 49 -24.10 13.85 -10.58
N ASN A 50 -24.22 14.88 -9.77
CA ASN A 50 -23.35 16.05 -9.82
C ASN A 50 -22.27 15.94 -8.74
N LEU A 51 -21.00 16.20 -9.08
CA LEU A 51 -19.87 16.16 -8.15
C LEU A 51 -19.05 17.44 -8.23
N ASN A 52 -18.67 17.97 -7.08
CA ASN A 52 -17.65 19.00 -6.95
C ASN A 52 -16.31 18.32 -6.68
N LEU A 53 -15.32 18.49 -7.55
CA LEU A 53 -13.98 17.97 -7.34
C LEU A 53 -13.07 19.05 -6.75
N PHE A 54 -12.43 18.73 -5.64
CA PHE A 54 -11.45 19.59 -4.98
C PHE A 54 -10.10 18.91 -4.93
N GLY A 55 -9.04 19.71 -4.91
CA GLY A 55 -7.65 19.27 -4.94
C GLY A 55 -7.07 19.28 -6.34
N TRP A 56 -5.84 19.81 -6.49
CA TRP A 56 -5.14 19.84 -7.78
C TRP A 56 -4.94 18.44 -8.37
N ALA A 57 -4.91 17.41 -7.54
CA ALA A 57 -4.78 16.02 -7.96
C ALA A 57 -6.01 15.52 -8.76
N SER A 58 -7.15 16.20 -8.71
CA SER A 58 -8.30 15.89 -9.57
C SER A 58 -7.99 16.12 -11.05
N ILE A 59 -7.11 17.08 -11.36
CA ILE A 59 -6.66 17.41 -12.72
C ILE A 59 -5.33 16.72 -13.06
N ASN A 60 -4.50 16.45 -12.06
CA ASN A 60 -3.16 15.87 -12.24
C ASN A 60 -2.96 14.65 -11.32
N PRO A 61 -3.73 13.57 -11.52
CA PRO A 61 -3.66 12.39 -10.67
C PRO A 61 -2.45 11.53 -10.96
N VAL A 62 -2.16 10.58 -10.06
CA VAL A 62 -1.14 9.54 -10.21
C VAL A 62 -1.73 8.34 -10.93
N TYR A 63 -1.26 8.08 -12.15
CA TYR A 63 -1.65 6.93 -12.96
C TYR A 63 -0.78 5.70 -12.68
N GLY A 64 0.50 5.91 -12.38
CA GLY A 64 1.50 4.87 -12.11
C GLY A 64 2.66 5.41 -11.31
N GLY A 65 3.67 4.57 -11.09
CA GLY A 65 4.91 4.99 -10.44
C GLY A 65 5.79 5.88 -11.32
N ALA A 66 6.81 6.46 -10.73
CA ALA A 66 7.89 7.11 -11.45
C ALA A 66 8.89 6.07 -12.02
N GLY A 67 9.76 6.48 -12.92
CA GLY A 67 10.79 5.63 -13.53
C GLY A 67 10.19 4.58 -14.46
N SER A 68 10.64 3.34 -14.37
CA SER A 68 10.15 2.22 -15.20
C SER A 68 8.72 1.78 -14.87
N GLY A 69 8.18 2.23 -13.73
CA GLY A 69 6.78 2.05 -13.36
C GLY A 69 5.81 3.10 -13.93
N SER A 70 6.30 4.06 -14.74
CA SER A 70 5.45 5.06 -15.37
C SER A 70 4.54 4.46 -16.43
N ILE A 71 3.38 5.10 -16.63
CA ILE A 71 2.45 4.68 -17.69
C ILE A 71 3.03 4.94 -19.08
N ASN A 72 2.52 4.19 -20.05
CA ASN A 72 2.84 4.42 -21.46
C ASN A 72 1.80 5.38 -22.08
N ASP A 73 2.21 6.62 -22.34
CA ASP A 73 1.39 7.69 -22.92
C ASP A 73 1.11 7.52 -24.42
N LEU A 74 1.72 6.52 -25.07
CA LEU A 74 1.38 6.15 -26.45
C LEU A 74 0.00 5.48 -26.57
N TRP A 75 -0.59 5.05 -25.46
CA TRP A 75 -1.92 4.48 -25.39
C TRP A 75 -2.91 5.49 -24.81
N PRO A 76 -4.20 5.41 -25.19
CA PRO A 76 -5.22 6.29 -24.62
C PRO A 76 -5.21 6.22 -23.09
N ILE A 77 -5.28 7.38 -22.46
CA ILE A 77 -5.36 7.53 -21.01
C ILE A 77 -6.75 8.04 -20.68
N VAL A 78 -7.42 7.41 -19.75
CA VAL A 78 -8.66 7.90 -19.15
C VAL A 78 -8.30 8.72 -17.92
N SER A 79 -8.57 10.02 -17.93
CA SER A 79 -8.34 10.88 -16.77
C SER A 79 -9.34 10.56 -15.63
N LEU A 80 -9.05 11.04 -14.42
CA LEU A 80 -9.95 10.89 -13.29
C LEU A 80 -11.33 11.46 -13.61
N GLU A 81 -11.38 12.65 -14.23
CA GLU A 81 -12.62 13.29 -14.62
C GLU A 81 -13.37 12.51 -15.70
N GLU A 82 -12.68 12.04 -16.73
CA GLU A 82 -13.28 11.18 -17.78
C GLU A 82 -13.84 9.88 -17.19
N GLY A 83 -13.13 9.24 -16.27
CA GLY A 83 -13.61 8.03 -15.60
C GLY A 83 -14.90 8.26 -14.82
N LEU A 84 -15.00 9.38 -14.12
CA LEU A 84 -16.24 9.78 -13.44
C LEU A 84 -17.38 10.10 -14.43
N GLN A 85 -17.07 10.82 -15.51
CA GLN A 85 -18.05 11.15 -16.56
C GLN A 85 -18.56 9.90 -17.29
N ASN A 86 -17.67 8.93 -17.58
CA ASN A 86 -18.03 7.65 -18.17
C ASN A 86 -18.98 6.84 -17.28
N ALA A 87 -18.88 7.00 -15.95
CA ALA A 87 -19.80 6.41 -14.98
C ALA A 87 -21.11 7.21 -14.80
N GLY A 88 -21.30 8.27 -15.59
CA GLY A 88 -22.53 9.06 -15.65
C GLY A 88 -22.59 10.23 -14.67
N PHE A 89 -21.47 10.64 -14.09
CA PHE A 89 -21.39 11.84 -13.26
C PHE A 89 -21.23 13.11 -14.11
N THR A 90 -21.75 14.21 -13.62
CA THR A 90 -21.54 15.56 -14.16
C THR A 90 -20.64 16.32 -13.18
N LEU A 91 -19.57 16.91 -13.70
CA LEU A 91 -18.58 17.60 -12.88
C LEU A 91 -18.76 19.10 -12.93
N ASN A 92 -18.39 19.79 -11.84
CA ASN A 92 -18.43 21.24 -11.75
C ASN A 92 -17.31 21.85 -12.60
N THR A 93 -17.69 22.49 -13.70
CA THR A 93 -16.74 23.07 -14.66
C THR A 93 -16.00 24.29 -14.12
N GLU A 94 -16.58 25.05 -13.18
CA GLU A 94 -15.91 26.19 -12.55
C GLU A 94 -14.71 25.71 -11.71
N LEU A 95 -14.87 24.62 -10.94
CA LEU A 95 -13.79 24.02 -10.18
C LEU A 95 -12.75 23.38 -11.11
N HIS A 96 -13.18 22.70 -12.18
CA HIS A 96 -12.28 22.21 -13.22
C HIS A 96 -11.39 23.34 -13.77
N ASP A 97 -11.98 24.42 -14.24
CA ASP A 97 -11.26 25.55 -14.84
C ASP A 97 -10.30 26.21 -13.85
N PHE A 98 -10.71 26.30 -12.58
CA PHE A 98 -9.88 26.80 -11.49
C PHE A 98 -8.61 25.95 -11.31
N TYR A 99 -8.76 24.64 -11.11
CA TYR A 99 -7.61 23.76 -10.90
C TYR A 99 -6.79 23.55 -12.18
N ALA A 100 -7.39 23.48 -13.34
CA ALA A 100 -6.69 23.40 -14.62
C ALA A 100 -5.80 24.63 -14.85
N SER A 101 -6.32 25.82 -14.55
CA SER A 101 -5.54 27.07 -14.58
C SER A 101 -4.39 27.05 -13.57
N TYR A 102 -4.68 26.61 -12.33
CA TYR A 102 -3.69 26.53 -11.24
C TYR A 102 -2.53 25.59 -11.60
N THR A 103 -2.81 24.41 -12.16
CA THR A 103 -1.80 23.41 -12.50
C THR A 103 -1.07 23.65 -13.82
N SER A 104 -1.57 24.57 -14.68
CA SER A 104 -1.06 24.77 -16.04
C SER A 104 0.42 25.13 -16.13
N SER A 105 0.97 25.78 -15.10
CA SER A 105 2.38 26.19 -15.02
C SER A 105 3.21 25.33 -14.08
N ARG A 106 2.64 24.27 -13.53
CA ARG A 106 3.28 23.39 -12.55
C ARG A 106 3.65 22.05 -13.17
N PRO A 107 4.71 21.37 -12.67
CA PRO A 107 5.08 20.03 -13.15
C PRO A 107 3.95 19.03 -12.85
N LYS A 108 3.81 18.05 -13.74
CA LYS A 108 2.86 16.95 -13.52
C LYS A 108 3.49 15.87 -12.67
N MET A 109 2.75 15.25 -11.77
CA MET A 109 3.26 14.20 -10.87
C MET A 109 3.67 12.91 -11.58
N SER A 110 3.17 12.62 -12.74
CA SER A 110 3.45 11.38 -13.49
C SER A 110 4.57 11.47 -14.53
N GLU A 111 5.34 12.55 -14.56
CA GLU A 111 6.43 12.75 -15.50
C GLU A 111 7.82 12.59 -14.84
N SER A 112 8.85 12.25 -15.62
CA SER A 112 10.21 11.94 -15.13
C SER A 112 11.02 13.11 -14.54
N LYS A 113 10.43 14.29 -14.37
CA LYS A 113 11.03 15.48 -13.74
C LYS A 113 10.04 16.14 -12.79
N GLN A 114 9.66 15.44 -11.75
CA GLN A 114 8.51 15.81 -10.95
C GLN A 114 8.86 16.52 -9.66
N ALA A 115 7.95 17.36 -9.22
CA ALA A 115 7.80 17.66 -7.82
C ALA A 115 7.24 16.41 -7.09
N TRP A 116 7.66 16.17 -5.86
CA TRP A 116 7.11 15.11 -5.02
C TRP A 116 5.64 15.37 -4.72
N THR A 117 5.28 16.62 -4.51
CA THR A 117 3.92 17.11 -4.35
C THR A 117 3.84 18.57 -4.79
N LEU A 118 2.63 19.09 -4.89
CA LEU A 118 2.37 20.50 -5.14
C LEU A 118 1.57 21.05 -3.95
N PRO A 119 1.76 22.34 -3.57
CA PRO A 119 0.87 22.98 -2.64
C PRO A 119 -0.53 23.09 -3.26
N GLU A 120 -1.57 22.98 -2.43
CA GLU A 120 -2.91 23.36 -2.83
C GLU A 120 -3.04 24.87 -3.00
N PRO A 121 -4.01 25.35 -3.78
CA PRO A 121 -4.33 26.79 -3.79
C PRO A 121 -4.55 27.30 -2.36
N ILE A 122 -3.97 28.45 -2.03
CA ILE A 122 -4.17 29.07 -0.72
C ILE A 122 -5.65 29.46 -0.51
N ALA A 123 -6.08 29.52 0.75
CA ALA A 123 -7.48 29.74 1.11
C ALA A 123 -8.12 30.97 0.43
N ASP A 124 -7.38 32.05 0.26
CA ASP A 124 -7.86 33.30 -0.38
C ASP A 124 -8.22 33.13 -1.88
N MET A 125 -7.76 32.06 -2.53
CA MET A 125 -8.08 31.76 -3.90
C MET A 125 -9.49 31.13 -4.06
N TYR A 126 -10.03 30.53 -3.00
CA TYR A 126 -11.37 29.96 -2.97
C TYR A 126 -12.37 31.06 -2.58
N THR A 127 -12.89 31.78 -3.57
CA THR A 127 -13.80 32.88 -3.31
C THR A 127 -15.15 32.42 -2.78
N ASP A 128 -15.85 33.27 -2.01
CA ASP A 128 -17.20 33.00 -1.53
C ASP A 128 -18.17 32.71 -2.67
N GLU A 129 -17.99 33.37 -3.84
CA GLU A 129 -18.80 33.15 -5.03
C GLU A 129 -18.61 31.72 -5.56
N MET A 130 -17.35 31.29 -5.76
CA MET A 130 -17.02 29.91 -6.19
C MET A 130 -17.60 28.87 -5.23
N MET A 131 -17.42 29.04 -3.93
CA MET A 131 -17.93 28.10 -2.94
C MET A 131 -19.46 28.06 -2.89
N ASN A 132 -20.13 29.20 -3.07
CA ASN A 132 -21.58 29.23 -3.20
C ASN A 132 -22.09 28.58 -4.50
N ASN A 133 -21.38 28.79 -5.60
CA ASN A 133 -21.70 28.12 -6.88
C ASN A 133 -21.52 26.61 -6.76
N ALA A 134 -20.47 26.15 -6.12
CA ALA A 134 -20.23 24.73 -5.87
C ALA A 134 -21.35 24.11 -5.02
N LYS A 135 -21.78 24.76 -3.94
CA LYS A 135 -22.91 24.29 -3.11
C LYS A 135 -24.24 24.26 -3.88
N ASN A 136 -24.44 25.20 -4.77
CA ASN A 136 -25.65 25.21 -5.63
C ASN A 136 -25.64 24.13 -6.70
N PHE A 137 -24.43 23.72 -7.14
CA PHE A 137 -24.25 22.68 -8.15
C PHE A 137 -24.46 21.27 -7.58
N SER A 138 -23.91 20.98 -6.40
CA SER A 138 -23.99 19.67 -5.74
C SER A 138 -23.80 19.80 -4.24
N ASP A 139 -24.48 18.94 -3.49
CA ASP A 139 -24.25 18.73 -2.05
C ASP A 139 -23.11 17.76 -1.74
N VAL A 140 -22.50 17.14 -2.78
CA VAL A 140 -21.35 16.23 -2.65
C VAL A 140 -20.09 16.91 -3.11
N ALA A 141 -19.06 16.85 -2.25
CA ALA A 141 -17.69 17.23 -2.54
C ALA A 141 -16.79 16.00 -2.52
N VAL A 142 -15.93 15.87 -3.54
CA VAL A 142 -14.88 14.85 -3.63
C VAL A 142 -13.54 15.55 -3.54
N ILE A 143 -12.78 15.26 -2.50
CA ILE A 143 -11.41 15.73 -2.33
C ILE A 143 -10.47 14.67 -2.84
N VAL A 144 -9.52 15.03 -3.68
CA VAL A 144 -8.51 14.13 -4.23
C VAL A 144 -7.14 14.56 -3.75
N ILE A 145 -6.49 13.71 -2.96
CA ILE A 145 -5.10 13.87 -2.51
C ILE A 145 -4.24 12.81 -3.21
N ALA A 146 -3.07 13.20 -3.69
CA ALA A 146 -2.18 12.28 -4.36
C ALA A 146 -0.75 12.36 -3.84
N ARG A 147 -0.07 11.21 -3.82
CA ARG A 147 1.37 11.07 -3.55
C ARG A 147 1.98 10.13 -4.58
N ILE A 148 3.07 10.57 -5.17
CA ILE A 148 3.81 9.74 -6.12
C ILE A 148 4.86 8.89 -5.39
N GLY A 149 5.16 7.73 -5.96
CA GLY A 149 6.29 6.89 -5.60
C GLY A 149 6.79 6.15 -6.82
N GLY A 150 7.92 5.48 -6.73
CA GLY A 150 8.44 4.65 -7.79
C GLY A 150 9.96 4.65 -7.89
N GLU A 151 10.48 4.00 -8.91
CA GLU A 151 11.91 3.86 -9.17
C GLU A 151 12.58 5.22 -9.37
N GLY A 152 13.74 5.40 -8.76
CA GLY A 152 14.48 6.67 -8.82
C GLY A 152 14.04 7.71 -7.78
N TYR A 153 12.92 7.48 -7.08
CA TYR A 153 12.46 8.23 -5.93
C TYR A 153 12.59 7.35 -4.69
N ASN A 154 13.80 6.89 -4.45
CA ASN A 154 14.11 5.83 -3.49
C ASN A 154 13.91 6.25 -2.04
N ASP A 155 13.88 7.55 -1.81
CA ASP A 155 13.77 8.10 -0.48
C ASP A 155 12.48 8.89 -0.39
N MET A 156 11.54 8.35 0.36
CA MET A 156 10.47 9.16 0.86
C MET A 156 11.09 10.35 1.59
N PRO A 157 10.87 11.59 1.14
CA PRO A 157 11.52 12.73 1.76
C PRO A 157 10.98 12.91 3.20
N LYS A 158 11.82 12.62 4.17
CA LYS A 158 11.56 12.91 5.58
C LYS A 158 11.73 14.38 5.89
N ASP A 159 12.55 15.06 5.10
CA ASP A 159 12.79 16.50 5.17
C ASP A 159 12.60 17.08 3.77
N LEU A 160 11.43 17.68 3.55
CA LEU A 160 11.07 18.28 2.27
C LEU A 160 11.88 19.54 1.94
N SER A 161 12.55 20.14 2.93
CA SER A 161 13.45 21.27 2.70
C SER A 161 14.67 20.89 1.87
N THR A 162 15.02 19.59 1.83
CA THR A 162 16.14 19.07 1.05
C THR A 162 15.76 18.68 -0.38
N VAL A 163 14.47 18.68 -0.70
CA VAL A 163 13.96 18.29 -2.02
C VAL A 163 13.96 19.49 -2.95
N ALA A 164 14.90 19.53 -3.88
CA ALA A 164 15.07 20.64 -4.82
C ALA A 164 14.17 20.49 -6.05
N TYR A 165 12.89 20.77 -5.90
CA TYR A 165 11.95 20.86 -7.01
C TYR A 165 11.47 22.29 -7.24
N ASP A 166 11.31 22.70 -8.49
CA ASP A 166 10.98 24.08 -8.88
C ASP A 166 9.59 24.55 -8.39
N SER A 167 8.74 23.67 -7.96
CA SER A 167 7.38 24.00 -7.52
C SER A 167 6.81 22.98 -6.53
N ASN A 168 7.61 22.58 -5.56
CA ASN A 168 7.12 21.75 -4.46
C ASN A 168 6.44 22.60 -3.39
N SER A 169 5.98 21.95 -2.33
CA SER A 169 5.30 22.55 -1.20
C SER A 169 6.12 23.63 -0.46
N THR A 170 7.43 23.65 -0.60
CA THR A 170 8.28 24.70 0.01
C THR A 170 8.00 26.10 -0.55
N GLU A 171 7.36 26.23 -1.70
CA GLU A 171 6.90 27.52 -2.24
C GLU A 171 6.05 28.32 -1.23
N TYR A 172 5.30 27.61 -0.38
CA TYR A 172 4.40 28.20 0.62
C TYR A 172 4.76 27.84 2.07
N ASP A 173 5.95 27.31 2.31
CA ASP A 173 6.31 26.75 3.62
C ASP A 173 5.31 25.69 4.08
N ASP A 174 4.93 24.82 3.15
CA ASP A 174 3.76 23.95 3.23
C ASP A 174 3.96 22.72 4.13
N PHE A 175 5.21 22.36 4.40
CA PHE A 175 5.58 21.33 5.36
C PHE A 175 6.48 21.93 6.44
N PRO A 176 5.93 22.25 7.64
CA PRO A 176 6.74 22.70 8.77
C PRO A 176 7.82 21.69 9.18
N GLU A 177 8.84 22.15 9.89
CA GLU A 177 9.89 21.29 10.43
C GLU A 177 9.31 20.12 11.23
N GLY A 178 9.78 18.91 10.95
CA GLY A 178 9.31 17.66 11.58
C GLY A 178 8.16 16.98 10.84
N HIS A 179 7.57 17.63 9.84
CA HIS A 179 6.57 17.02 8.96
C HIS A 179 7.21 16.29 7.79
N HIS A 180 6.49 15.34 7.22
CA HIS A 180 7.00 14.51 6.14
C HIS A 180 5.99 14.31 5.00
N TYR A 181 6.46 13.70 3.91
CA TYR A 181 5.73 13.53 2.65
C TYR A 181 4.42 12.73 2.76
N LEU A 182 4.32 11.77 3.69
CA LEU A 182 3.15 10.88 3.83
C LEU A 182 2.12 11.38 4.86
N GLU A 183 2.09 12.69 5.08
CA GLU A 183 1.03 13.39 5.80
C GLU A 183 0.49 14.56 4.98
N LEU A 184 -0.62 15.16 5.41
CA LEU A 184 -1.14 16.35 4.74
C LEU A 184 -0.20 17.55 4.91
N SER A 185 0.06 18.24 3.81
CA SER A 185 0.67 19.56 3.84
C SER A 185 -0.27 20.59 4.50
N GLN A 186 0.24 21.76 4.81
CA GLN A 186 -0.58 22.79 5.44
C GLN A 186 -1.69 23.30 4.50
N THR A 187 -1.38 23.47 3.22
CA THR A 187 -2.39 23.90 2.23
C THR A 187 -3.44 22.83 1.97
N GLU A 188 -3.07 21.55 1.97
CA GLU A 188 -4.01 20.43 1.90
C GLU A 188 -4.93 20.41 3.13
N ARG A 189 -4.40 20.56 4.35
CA ARG A 189 -5.21 20.66 5.58
C ARG A 189 -6.22 21.81 5.49
N ASN A 190 -5.76 22.98 5.05
CA ASN A 190 -6.60 24.17 4.91
C ASN A 190 -7.73 23.93 3.88
N MET A 191 -7.43 23.26 2.76
CA MET A 191 -8.42 22.92 1.73
C MET A 191 -9.44 21.90 2.27
N VAL A 192 -8.97 20.84 2.96
CA VAL A 192 -9.84 19.85 3.60
C VAL A 192 -10.78 20.52 4.61
N ASP A 193 -10.24 21.36 5.49
CA ASP A 193 -11.03 22.10 6.48
C ASP A 193 -12.06 23.02 5.83
N LEU A 194 -11.67 23.72 4.76
CA LEU A 194 -12.57 24.58 3.98
C LEU A 194 -13.73 23.77 3.39
N VAL A 195 -13.43 22.65 2.74
CA VAL A 195 -14.44 21.81 2.10
C VAL A 195 -15.35 21.19 3.15
N CYS A 196 -14.82 20.60 4.22
CA CYS A 196 -15.61 20.00 5.30
C CYS A 196 -16.47 21.04 6.06
N SER A 197 -16.08 22.31 6.07
CA SER A 197 -16.87 23.38 6.68
C SER A 197 -18.04 23.84 5.76
N ASN A 198 -18.01 23.49 4.48
CA ASN A 198 -19.01 23.93 3.50
C ASN A 198 -19.93 22.81 2.98
N PHE A 199 -19.54 21.54 3.14
CA PHE A 199 -20.27 20.38 2.65
C PHE A 199 -20.44 19.35 3.75
N ASP A 200 -21.65 18.80 3.88
CA ASP A 200 -21.92 17.69 4.81
C ASP A 200 -21.54 16.33 4.20
N ASN A 201 -21.56 16.22 2.87
CA ASN A 201 -21.25 15.00 2.12
C ASN A 201 -19.87 15.15 1.45
N VAL A 202 -18.84 14.69 2.14
CA VAL A 202 -17.45 14.79 1.68
C VAL A 202 -16.86 13.38 1.49
N LEU A 203 -16.38 13.11 0.28
CA LEU A 203 -15.63 11.91 -0.08
C LEU A 203 -14.15 12.26 -0.22
N LEU A 204 -13.29 11.60 0.51
CA LEU A 204 -11.85 11.77 0.41
C LEU A 204 -11.22 10.57 -0.30
N VAL A 205 -10.66 10.82 -1.48
CA VAL A 205 -9.96 9.86 -2.33
C VAL A 205 -8.45 10.07 -2.18
N TYR A 206 -7.76 9.03 -1.79
CA TYR A 206 -6.30 9.03 -1.76
C TYR A 206 -5.75 8.24 -2.95
N ASN A 207 -5.11 8.94 -3.87
CA ASN A 207 -4.52 8.38 -5.08
C ASN A 207 -3.00 8.22 -4.94
N SER A 208 -2.58 7.05 -4.49
CA SER A 208 -1.17 6.76 -4.22
C SER A 208 -0.93 5.26 -4.04
N ALA A 209 0.31 4.82 -4.21
CA ALA A 209 0.76 3.47 -3.87
C ALA A 209 1.19 3.33 -2.40
N HIS A 210 1.32 4.42 -1.65
CA HIS A 210 1.79 4.43 -0.26
C HIS A 210 0.63 4.45 0.73
N SER A 211 0.89 3.95 1.96
CA SER A 211 0.07 4.29 3.13
C SER A 211 0.23 5.78 3.49
N PHE A 212 -0.65 6.30 4.34
CA PHE A 212 -0.70 7.73 4.67
C PHE A 212 -1.29 7.94 6.07
N GLU A 213 -0.95 9.04 6.74
CA GLU A 213 -1.35 9.30 8.13
C GLU A 213 -2.74 9.94 8.30
N LEU A 214 -3.59 9.87 7.32
CA LEU A 214 -4.95 10.40 7.39
C LEU A 214 -5.97 9.33 7.01
N GLY A 215 -7.06 9.22 7.78
CA GLY A 215 -8.19 8.36 7.45
C GLY A 215 -8.92 8.82 6.20
N PHE A 216 -8.86 8.02 5.14
CA PHE A 216 -9.54 8.26 3.87
C PHE A 216 -10.84 7.44 3.77
N VAL A 217 -11.70 7.83 2.81
CA VAL A 217 -12.88 7.03 2.45
C VAL A 217 -12.51 5.96 1.43
N LEU A 218 -11.69 6.31 0.44
CA LEU A 218 -11.29 5.40 -0.65
C LEU A 218 -9.81 5.53 -0.96
N TRP A 219 -9.10 4.41 -0.88
CA TRP A 219 -7.73 4.30 -1.38
C TRP A 219 -7.75 3.84 -2.83
N CYS A 220 -7.21 4.68 -3.71
CA CYS A 220 -7.12 4.49 -5.15
C CYS A 220 -5.64 4.41 -5.55
N PRO A 221 -5.03 3.21 -5.68
CA PRO A 221 -3.66 3.05 -6.14
C PRO A 221 -3.45 3.60 -7.55
N GLY A 222 -2.22 3.57 -8.05
CA GLY A 222 -1.95 3.92 -9.44
C GLY A 222 -2.82 3.11 -10.40
N THR A 223 -3.63 3.80 -11.20
CA THR A 223 -4.74 3.22 -11.98
C THR A 223 -4.33 2.68 -13.35
N GLY A 224 -3.07 2.94 -13.76
CA GLY A 224 -2.70 2.71 -15.17
C GLY A 224 -3.52 3.59 -16.12
N ASN A 225 -3.55 3.19 -17.40
CA ASN A 225 -4.15 4.04 -18.45
C ASN A 225 -5.68 4.18 -18.36
N VAL A 226 -6.41 3.21 -17.83
CA VAL A 226 -7.89 3.18 -17.93
C VAL A 226 -8.61 2.98 -16.59
N GLY A 227 -7.88 2.70 -15.50
CA GLY A 227 -8.50 2.28 -14.25
C GLY A 227 -9.32 3.34 -13.52
N PHE A 228 -9.25 4.64 -13.90
CA PHE A 228 -10.18 5.64 -13.36
C PHE A 228 -11.63 5.41 -13.78
N ASN A 229 -11.92 4.62 -14.82
CA ASN A 229 -13.25 4.14 -15.08
C ASN A 229 -13.84 3.36 -13.90
N SER A 230 -13.01 2.49 -13.29
CA SER A 230 -13.41 1.70 -12.12
C SER A 230 -13.70 2.56 -10.90
N LEU A 231 -12.96 3.67 -10.69
CA LEU A 231 -13.29 4.62 -9.64
C LEU A 231 -14.72 5.16 -9.80
N GLY A 232 -15.07 5.61 -10.99
CA GLY A 232 -16.43 6.09 -11.28
C GLY A 232 -17.50 5.02 -11.04
N LYS A 233 -17.23 3.77 -11.48
CA LYS A 233 -18.15 2.62 -11.30
C LYS A 233 -18.28 2.19 -9.83
N ILE A 234 -17.22 2.36 -9.02
CA ILE A 234 -17.32 2.16 -7.57
C ILE A 234 -18.22 3.24 -6.98
N LEU A 235 -17.99 4.51 -7.29
CA LEU A 235 -18.77 5.60 -6.71
C LEU A 235 -20.25 5.52 -7.05
N ASN A 236 -20.62 5.08 -8.27
CA ASN A 236 -22.02 4.94 -8.67
C ASN A 236 -22.68 3.60 -8.26
N GLY A 237 -21.90 2.64 -7.73
CA GLY A 237 -22.38 1.34 -7.27
C GLY A 237 -22.45 0.25 -8.34
N GLU A 238 -21.96 0.50 -9.54
CA GLU A 238 -21.85 -0.53 -10.59
C GLU A 238 -20.81 -1.60 -10.22
N ILE A 239 -19.71 -1.19 -9.59
CA ILE A 239 -18.73 -2.07 -8.96
C ILE A 239 -18.88 -1.96 -7.45
N ASN A 240 -19.03 -3.12 -6.78
CA ASN A 240 -18.93 -3.21 -5.33
C ASN A 240 -17.45 -3.42 -4.96
N PRO A 241 -16.82 -2.50 -4.18
CA PRO A 241 -15.41 -2.62 -3.82
C PRO A 241 -15.13 -3.91 -3.06
N SER A 242 -14.01 -4.54 -3.37
CA SER A 242 -13.56 -5.79 -2.77
C SER A 242 -12.04 -5.84 -2.57
N GLY A 243 -11.36 -4.71 -2.80
CA GLY A 243 -9.93 -4.56 -2.54
C GLY A 243 -9.61 -4.64 -1.05
N ARG A 244 -8.37 -5.01 -0.74
CA ARG A 244 -7.83 -5.06 0.62
C ARG A 244 -6.54 -4.26 0.69
N THR A 245 -6.28 -3.66 1.85
CA THR A 245 -5.03 -2.94 2.09
C THR A 245 -3.84 -3.88 2.00
N SER A 246 -2.84 -3.51 1.23
CA SER A 246 -1.57 -4.25 1.10
C SER A 246 -0.50 -3.72 2.05
N ASP A 247 -0.84 -2.75 2.90
CA ASP A 247 0.00 -2.19 3.94
C ASP A 247 -0.84 -1.87 5.18
N THR A 248 -0.19 -1.59 6.31
CA THR A 248 -0.83 -1.09 7.52
C THR A 248 -0.83 0.43 7.50
N PHE A 249 -2.00 1.05 7.61
CA PHE A 249 -2.13 2.49 7.74
C PHE A 249 -2.08 2.88 9.21
N VAL A 250 -1.22 3.81 9.56
CA VAL A 250 -0.99 4.24 10.94
C VAL A 250 -1.26 5.72 11.12
N TYR A 251 -1.41 6.15 12.37
CA TYR A 251 -1.59 7.56 12.70
C TYR A 251 -0.28 8.35 12.69
N ASP A 252 0.87 7.68 12.86
CA ASP A 252 2.19 8.29 12.94
C ASP A 252 3.26 7.30 12.47
N LEU A 253 3.81 7.52 11.29
CA LEU A 253 4.87 6.70 10.68
C LEU A 253 6.22 6.88 11.37
N THR A 254 6.43 7.98 12.10
CA THR A 254 7.71 8.25 12.76
C THR A 254 8.02 7.26 13.89
N ASN A 255 6.99 6.58 14.39
CA ASN A 255 7.11 5.56 15.44
C ASN A 255 7.33 4.14 14.91
N THR A 256 7.58 3.99 13.60
CA THR A 256 7.88 2.69 13.01
C THR A 256 9.32 2.26 13.26
N PRO A 257 9.63 0.95 13.37
CA PRO A 257 10.99 0.48 13.61
C PRO A 257 12.01 0.92 12.56
N TRP A 258 11.56 1.05 11.30
CA TRP A 258 12.43 1.40 10.17
C TRP A 258 12.71 2.90 10.03
N TRP A 259 11.94 3.78 10.69
CA TRP A 259 11.94 5.22 10.40
C TRP A 259 13.33 5.86 10.42
N ASN A 260 14.13 5.61 11.46
CA ASN A 260 15.46 6.19 11.57
C ASN A 260 16.54 5.49 10.73
N ASN A 261 16.23 4.30 10.21
CA ASN A 261 17.15 3.46 9.46
C ASN A 261 16.78 3.31 7.98
N SER A 262 15.63 3.82 7.56
CA SER A 262 15.26 3.97 6.16
C SER A 262 15.95 5.19 5.55
N ASN A 263 15.93 5.29 4.26
CA ASN A 263 16.67 6.20 3.41
C ASN A 263 18.10 5.70 3.13
N GLN A 264 18.63 6.18 2.05
CA GLN A 264 19.98 5.87 1.60
C GLN A 264 21.00 6.70 2.42
N LEU A 265 21.39 6.16 3.56
CA LEU A 265 22.30 6.83 4.47
C LEU A 265 23.72 6.92 3.88
N PRO A 266 24.36 8.09 3.88
CA PRO A 266 25.70 8.23 3.33
C PRO A 266 26.74 7.65 4.30
N TYR A 267 27.79 7.03 3.75
CA TYR A 267 28.99 6.75 4.53
C TYR A 267 29.79 8.02 4.84
N GLU A 268 30.50 8.10 5.97
CA GLU A 268 31.34 9.26 6.30
C GLU A 268 32.42 9.54 5.27
N ASN A 269 33.05 8.47 4.76
CA ASN A 269 34.07 8.55 3.73
C ASN A 269 33.54 8.49 2.29
N ILE A 270 32.27 8.90 2.09
CA ILE A 270 31.59 8.79 0.80
C ILE A 270 32.33 9.49 -0.35
N SER A 271 33.04 10.59 -0.06
CA SER A 271 33.81 11.32 -1.05
C SER A 271 34.99 10.49 -1.62
N ASP A 272 35.54 9.60 -0.79
CA ASP A 272 36.68 8.76 -1.17
C ASP A 272 36.21 7.52 -1.98
N MET A 273 34.93 7.20 -1.88
CA MET A 273 34.29 6.04 -2.52
C MET A 273 33.48 6.40 -3.77
N ALA A 274 33.39 7.68 -4.09
CA ALA A 274 32.61 8.15 -5.23
C ALA A 274 33.22 7.67 -6.56
N VAL A 275 32.38 7.05 -7.39
CA VAL A 275 32.78 6.58 -8.72
C VAL A 275 32.08 7.44 -9.77
N THR A 276 32.89 8.04 -10.65
CA THR A 276 32.35 8.74 -11.82
C THR A 276 32.00 7.73 -12.90
N SER A 277 30.76 7.76 -13.35
CA SER A 277 30.28 7.03 -14.52
C SER A 277 29.67 7.98 -15.55
N TYR A 278 29.45 7.51 -16.77
CA TYR A 278 28.88 8.32 -17.83
C TYR A 278 27.59 7.69 -18.33
N ARG A 279 26.56 8.52 -18.49
CA ARG A 279 25.31 8.11 -19.13
C ARG A 279 25.51 7.91 -20.64
N THR A 280 24.55 7.30 -21.29
CA THR A 280 24.57 7.09 -22.76
C THR A 280 24.58 8.37 -23.57
N ASP A 281 24.14 9.49 -22.99
CA ASP A 281 24.19 10.83 -23.59
C ASP A 281 25.53 11.55 -23.34
N GLY A 282 26.47 10.90 -22.65
CA GLY A 282 27.78 11.44 -22.31
C GLY A 282 27.81 12.32 -21.06
N SER A 283 26.69 12.52 -20.37
CA SER A 283 26.67 13.25 -19.11
C SER A 283 27.33 12.44 -18.00
N GLU A 284 28.07 13.17 -17.14
CA GLU A 284 28.77 12.59 -15.98
C GLU A 284 27.80 12.36 -14.83
N VAL A 285 27.90 11.17 -14.21
CA VAL A 285 27.16 10.82 -12.98
C VAL A 285 28.19 10.40 -11.93
N VAL A 286 28.18 11.07 -10.82
CA VAL A 286 28.95 10.66 -9.64
C VAL A 286 28.05 9.79 -8.76
N ALA A 287 28.32 8.50 -8.75
CA ALA A 287 27.62 7.56 -7.87
C ALA A 287 28.46 7.35 -6.60
N ALA A 288 27.84 7.56 -5.46
CA ALA A 288 28.46 7.31 -4.15
C ALA A 288 27.66 6.23 -3.43
N PRO A 289 28.34 5.23 -2.84
CA PRO A 289 27.65 4.16 -2.10
C PRO A 289 26.89 4.73 -0.91
N LYS A 290 25.74 4.12 -0.62
CA LYS A 290 24.89 4.44 0.52
C LYS A 290 24.48 3.14 1.19
N PHE A 291 23.97 3.20 2.41
CA PHE A 291 23.51 2.02 3.12
C PHE A 291 22.12 2.21 3.72
N THR A 292 21.46 1.12 3.99
CA THR A 292 20.20 1.05 4.74
C THR A 292 20.30 -0.11 5.72
N ASN A 293 19.92 0.09 6.97
CA ASN A 293 19.86 -0.96 7.97
C ASN A 293 18.43 -1.47 8.11
N TYR A 294 18.18 -2.72 7.78
CA TYR A 294 16.88 -3.38 7.97
C TYR A 294 16.75 -3.89 9.41
N VAL A 295 16.80 -2.96 10.37
CA VAL A 295 16.83 -3.24 11.81
C VAL A 295 15.60 -3.97 12.31
N GLU A 296 14.49 -3.84 11.63
CA GLU A 296 13.21 -4.48 11.93
C GLU A 296 13.26 -6.01 11.73
N GLY A 297 14.19 -6.52 10.93
CA GLY A 297 14.31 -7.93 10.63
C GLY A 297 13.02 -8.51 10.06
N ILE A 298 12.40 -9.48 10.74
CA ILE A 298 11.11 -10.06 10.31
C ILE A 298 9.88 -9.22 10.65
N TYR A 299 10.04 -8.18 11.48
CA TYR A 299 8.94 -7.36 11.98
C TYR A 299 8.62 -6.21 11.03
N VAL A 300 8.32 -6.55 9.76
CA VAL A 300 7.98 -5.62 8.68
C VAL A 300 6.46 -5.46 8.58
N GLY A 301 5.98 -4.22 8.43
CA GLY A 301 4.56 -3.90 8.22
C GLY A 301 3.68 -4.45 9.34
N TYR A 302 2.57 -5.11 9.00
CA TYR A 302 1.62 -5.67 9.97
C TYR A 302 2.26 -6.62 10.98
N LYS A 303 3.30 -7.35 10.60
CA LYS A 303 4.00 -8.27 11.51
C LYS A 303 4.56 -7.56 12.74
N TRP A 304 5.02 -6.31 12.56
CA TRP A 304 5.42 -5.45 13.66
C TRP A 304 4.23 -5.11 14.56
N TYR A 305 3.19 -4.51 13.99
CA TYR A 305 2.08 -3.99 14.78
C TYR A 305 1.33 -5.08 15.54
N GLU A 306 1.06 -6.22 14.88
CA GLU A 306 0.39 -7.35 15.50
C GLU A 306 1.23 -7.97 16.63
N THR A 307 2.55 -8.12 16.41
CA THR A 307 3.42 -8.72 17.42
C THR A 307 3.65 -7.78 18.60
N ALA A 308 3.88 -6.51 18.34
CA ALA A 308 4.08 -5.51 19.39
C ALA A 308 2.81 -5.30 20.25
N ALA A 309 1.63 -5.38 19.66
CA ALA A 309 0.37 -5.39 20.38
C ALA A 309 0.20 -6.66 21.22
N ALA A 310 0.51 -7.83 20.66
CA ALA A 310 0.43 -9.11 21.38
C ALA A 310 1.39 -9.17 22.59
N GLU A 311 2.55 -8.51 22.50
CA GLU A 311 3.50 -8.36 23.61
C GLU A 311 3.12 -7.23 24.60
N GLY A 312 2.06 -6.47 24.33
CA GLY A 312 1.66 -5.32 25.14
C GLY A 312 2.63 -4.11 25.03
N PHE A 313 3.47 -4.10 23.99
CA PHE A 313 4.42 -3.00 23.72
C PHE A 313 3.70 -1.74 23.20
N LEU A 314 2.65 -1.91 22.39
CA LEU A 314 1.83 -0.82 21.87
C LEU A 314 0.32 -1.09 22.07
N ASP A 315 -0.45 0.00 22.06
CA ASP A 315 -1.91 -0.01 22.03
C ASP A 315 -2.34 0.05 20.54
N TYR A 316 -2.83 -1.07 20.03
CA TYR A 316 -3.11 -1.24 18.60
C TYR A 316 -4.06 -0.15 18.05
N ASP A 317 -5.17 0.07 18.72
CA ASP A 317 -6.21 1.01 18.29
C ASP A 317 -5.75 2.48 18.29
N LYS A 318 -4.68 2.79 19.02
CA LYS A 318 -4.09 4.14 19.04
C LYS A 318 -3.01 4.34 17.98
N VAL A 319 -2.49 3.25 17.42
CA VAL A 319 -1.38 3.29 16.46
C VAL A 319 -1.86 3.02 15.05
N VAL A 320 -2.74 2.02 14.87
CA VAL A 320 -3.21 1.56 13.56
C VAL A 320 -4.56 2.17 13.23
N GLN A 321 -4.65 2.78 12.04
CA GLN A 321 -5.91 3.29 11.48
C GLN A 321 -6.66 2.20 10.71
N TYR A 322 -5.94 1.51 9.82
CA TYR A 322 -6.46 0.40 9.04
C TYR A 322 -5.42 -0.73 9.01
N PRO A 323 -5.80 -1.94 9.44
CA PRO A 323 -4.93 -3.11 9.37
C PRO A 323 -4.52 -3.47 7.93
N PHE A 324 -3.48 -4.24 7.78
CA PHE A 324 -3.20 -4.97 6.54
C PHE A 324 -4.35 -5.96 6.28
N GLY A 325 -4.78 -6.11 5.03
CA GLY A 325 -5.91 -6.96 4.65
C GLY A 325 -7.28 -6.31 4.84
N TYR A 326 -7.35 -5.09 5.38
CA TYR A 326 -8.61 -4.38 5.61
C TYR A 326 -9.25 -3.88 4.32
N GLY A 327 -10.58 -3.92 4.26
CA GLY A 327 -11.39 -3.30 3.23
C GLY A 327 -12.88 -3.51 3.45
N LEU A 328 -13.69 -2.51 3.08
CA LEU A 328 -15.13 -2.54 3.17
C LEU A 328 -15.77 -2.90 1.82
N SER A 329 -17.03 -3.30 1.88
CA SER A 329 -17.89 -3.60 0.75
C SER A 329 -19.25 -2.89 0.93
N TYR A 330 -20.02 -2.73 -0.15
CA TYR A 330 -21.43 -2.28 -0.10
C TYR A 330 -22.38 -3.40 0.38
N THR A 331 -21.85 -4.58 0.67
CA THR A 331 -22.57 -5.71 1.23
C THR A 331 -21.84 -6.28 2.44
N THR A 332 -22.37 -7.30 3.07
CA THR A 332 -21.77 -7.99 4.21
C THR A 332 -21.61 -9.46 3.92
N PHE A 333 -20.59 -10.09 4.51
CA PHE A 333 -20.30 -11.49 4.34
C PHE A 333 -20.17 -12.18 5.71
N ASP A 334 -20.51 -13.45 5.74
CA ASP A 334 -20.22 -14.39 6.84
C ASP A 334 -19.25 -15.46 6.32
N GLN A 335 -18.22 -15.76 7.11
CA GLN A 335 -17.23 -16.78 6.78
C GLN A 335 -17.20 -17.84 7.87
N LYS A 336 -17.18 -19.11 7.48
CA LYS A 336 -17.15 -20.25 8.39
C LYS A 336 -16.12 -21.27 7.96
N MET A 337 -15.13 -21.52 8.82
CA MET A 337 -14.07 -22.50 8.62
C MET A 337 -14.54 -23.90 8.98
N SER A 338 -14.27 -24.90 8.12
CA SER A 338 -14.45 -26.32 8.43
C SER A 338 -13.38 -26.85 9.40
N ASP A 339 -13.46 -28.11 9.75
CA ASP A 339 -12.34 -28.79 10.39
C ASP A 339 -11.17 -28.93 9.40
N MET A 340 -9.95 -28.87 9.95
CA MET A 340 -8.72 -29.07 9.18
C MET A 340 -8.41 -30.56 8.99
N THR A 341 -7.85 -30.89 7.84
CA THR A 341 -7.24 -32.21 7.57
C THR A 341 -5.77 -32.03 7.22
N VAL A 342 -4.95 -32.99 7.64
CA VAL A 342 -3.51 -33.01 7.32
C VAL A 342 -3.24 -34.31 6.56
N ALA A 343 -2.81 -34.17 5.30
CA ALA A 343 -2.48 -35.30 4.45
C ALA A 343 -1.35 -34.92 3.49
N ASP A 344 -0.45 -35.86 3.24
CA ASP A 344 0.67 -35.69 2.29
C ASP A 344 1.48 -34.40 2.51
N GLY A 345 1.66 -33.99 3.79
CA GLY A 345 2.40 -32.81 4.17
C GLY A 345 1.66 -31.49 3.99
N ASN A 346 0.37 -31.51 3.67
CA ASN A 346 -0.45 -30.30 3.51
C ASN A 346 -1.55 -30.22 4.58
N ILE A 347 -1.82 -29.00 5.05
CA ILE A 347 -3.02 -28.63 5.78
C ILE A 347 -4.08 -28.21 4.77
N SER A 348 -5.29 -28.75 4.89
CA SER A 348 -6.40 -28.42 4.00
C SER A 348 -7.71 -28.30 4.75
N PHE A 349 -8.54 -27.33 4.33
CA PHE A 349 -9.89 -27.08 4.86
C PHE A 349 -10.72 -26.29 3.84
N THR A 350 -12.01 -26.13 4.10
CA THR A 350 -12.88 -25.26 3.31
C THR A 350 -13.37 -24.09 4.16
N VAL A 351 -13.62 -22.95 3.52
CA VAL A 351 -14.30 -21.81 4.12
C VAL A 351 -15.58 -21.55 3.33
N THR A 352 -16.72 -21.69 4.01
CA THR A 352 -18.00 -21.28 3.43
C THR A 352 -18.16 -19.78 3.59
N VAL A 353 -18.22 -19.06 2.49
CA VAL A 353 -18.45 -17.59 2.44
C VAL A 353 -19.88 -17.37 1.97
N THR A 354 -20.65 -16.60 2.72
CA THR A 354 -22.06 -16.27 2.40
C THR A 354 -22.24 -14.77 2.32
N ASN A 355 -22.79 -14.28 1.22
CA ASN A 355 -23.22 -12.89 1.13
C ASN A 355 -24.50 -12.69 1.95
N THR A 356 -24.39 -12.02 3.09
CA THR A 356 -25.49 -11.77 4.04
C THR A 356 -26.16 -10.42 3.87
N GLY A 357 -25.63 -9.56 2.98
CA GLY A 357 -26.14 -8.22 2.73
C GLY A 357 -27.09 -8.14 1.55
N SER A 358 -27.26 -6.95 1.00
CA SER A 358 -28.28 -6.64 0.00
C SER A 358 -27.74 -6.33 -1.40
N ALA A 359 -26.45 -6.23 -1.58
CA ALA A 359 -25.79 -6.01 -2.88
C ALA A 359 -24.94 -7.23 -3.27
N ALA A 360 -24.79 -7.48 -4.57
CA ALA A 360 -23.84 -8.46 -5.05
C ALA A 360 -22.42 -8.00 -4.76
N GLY A 361 -21.52 -8.93 -4.38
CA GLY A 361 -20.15 -8.57 -4.04
C GLY A 361 -19.23 -9.79 -3.95
N LYS A 362 -17.93 -9.51 -3.85
CA LYS A 362 -16.88 -10.50 -3.62
C LYS A 362 -16.29 -10.30 -2.24
N ASP A 363 -15.81 -11.39 -1.62
CA ASP A 363 -15.09 -11.34 -0.35
C ASP A 363 -13.72 -12.02 -0.47
N VAL A 364 -12.83 -11.75 0.47
CA VAL A 364 -11.51 -12.36 0.54
C VAL A 364 -11.42 -13.20 1.80
N VAL A 365 -11.03 -14.47 1.63
CA VAL A 365 -10.64 -15.35 2.73
C VAL A 365 -9.15 -15.18 2.95
N GLU A 366 -8.76 -14.62 4.09
CA GLU A 366 -7.36 -14.45 4.49
C GLU A 366 -7.02 -15.47 5.57
N VAL A 367 -5.97 -16.27 5.34
CA VAL A 367 -5.53 -17.33 6.25
C VAL A 367 -4.23 -16.93 6.92
N TYR A 368 -4.25 -16.87 8.24
CA TYR A 368 -3.08 -16.50 9.03
C TYR A 368 -2.63 -17.65 9.94
N SER A 369 -1.35 -17.63 10.30
CA SER A 369 -0.80 -18.48 11.36
C SER A 369 -0.22 -17.64 12.50
N ASN A 370 -0.46 -18.09 13.72
CA ASN A 370 0.25 -17.65 14.93
C ASN A 370 1.07 -18.83 15.46
N PRO A 371 2.41 -18.82 15.27
CA PRO A 371 3.28 -19.91 15.69
C PRO A 371 3.56 -19.87 17.20
N PRO A 372 3.95 -21.01 17.84
CA PRO A 372 4.41 -21.00 19.21
C PRO A 372 5.69 -20.18 19.33
N TYR A 373 5.77 -19.31 20.32
CA TYR A 373 6.95 -18.49 20.60
C TYR A 373 7.51 -18.74 21.99
N THR A 374 8.80 -19.01 22.06
CA THR A 374 9.55 -19.08 23.32
C THR A 374 10.39 -17.82 23.47
N ASN A 375 10.26 -17.13 24.62
CA ASN A 375 10.99 -15.88 24.86
C ASN A 375 12.49 -16.04 24.67
N GLY A 376 13.06 -15.30 23.73
CA GLY A 376 14.47 -15.36 23.35
C GLY A 376 14.86 -16.58 22.49
N GLY A 377 13.87 -17.35 22.00
CA GLY A 377 14.04 -18.40 20.98
C GLY A 377 14.10 -17.83 19.56
N ILE A 378 13.65 -18.62 18.59
CA ILE A 378 13.57 -18.19 17.17
C ILE A 378 12.59 -17.02 17.06
N GLU A 379 12.99 -15.96 16.38
CA GLU A 379 12.13 -14.79 16.15
C GLU A 379 10.92 -15.16 15.29
N LYS A 380 9.73 -14.82 15.77
CA LYS A 380 8.45 -15.13 15.12
C LYS A 380 7.45 -14.00 15.33
N SER A 381 6.77 -13.61 14.27
CA SER A 381 5.64 -12.68 14.41
C SER A 381 4.37 -13.39 14.90
N ALA A 382 3.51 -12.63 15.59
CA ALA A 382 2.25 -13.15 16.13
C ALA A 382 1.20 -13.42 15.04
N ALA A 383 1.32 -12.76 13.89
CA ALA A 383 0.44 -12.96 12.74
C ALA A 383 1.26 -13.08 11.46
N ASN A 384 1.01 -14.14 10.70
CA ASN A 384 1.65 -14.39 9.41
C ASN A 384 0.59 -14.79 8.40
N LEU A 385 0.39 -14.00 7.35
CA LEU A 385 -0.45 -14.39 6.22
C LEU A 385 0.19 -15.58 5.51
N ILE A 386 -0.53 -16.68 5.43
CA ILE A 386 -0.09 -17.91 4.76
C ILE A 386 -0.59 -17.94 3.33
N THR A 387 -1.89 -17.70 3.14
CA THR A 387 -2.53 -17.67 1.83
C THR A 387 -3.81 -16.83 1.88
N PHE A 388 -4.32 -16.48 0.73
CA PHE A 388 -5.63 -15.86 0.59
C PHE A 388 -6.30 -16.32 -0.70
N GLU A 389 -7.63 -16.28 -0.72
CA GLU A 389 -8.44 -16.59 -1.89
C GLU A 389 -9.62 -15.63 -1.96
N LYS A 390 -10.01 -15.24 -3.16
CA LYS A 390 -11.14 -14.33 -3.40
C LYS A 390 -12.32 -15.09 -4.00
N THR A 391 -13.51 -14.84 -3.52
CA THR A 391 -14.73 -15.49 -4.04
C THR A 391 -15.06 -15.00 -5.45
N ALA A 392 -15.86 -15.77 -6.16
CA ALA A 392 -16.64 -15.27 -7.28
C ALA A 392 -17.61 -14.15 -6.80
N LEU A 393 -18.30 -13.51 -7.76
CA LEU A 393 -19.34 -12.53 -7.42
C LEU A 393 -20.57 -13.26 -6.85
N LEU A 394 -20.82 -13.06 -5.55
CA LEU A 394 -21.95 -13.65 -4.84
C LEU A 394 -23.16 -12.71 -4.81
N GLN A 395 -24.32 -13.22 -5.22
CA GLN A 395 -25.58 -12.51 -5.07
C GLN A 395 -26.04 -12.52 -3.61
N PRO A 396 -26.93 -11.61 -3.17
CA PRO A 396 -27.51 -11.64 -1.83
C PRO A 396 -28.07 -13.02 -1.48
N GLY A 397 -27.58 -13.60 -0.38
CA GLY A 397 -27.94 -14.94 0.11
C GLY A 397 -27.21 -16.10 -0.57
N GLU A 398 -26.36 -15.85 -1.56
CA GLU A 398 -25.52 -16.87 -2.19
C GLU A 398 -24.30 -17.21 -1.35
N SER A 399 -23.85 -18.46 -1.44
CA SER A 399 -22.66 -18.97 -0.75
C SER A 399 -21.71 -19.67 -1.69
N GLU A 400 -20.43 -19.62 -1.39
CA GLU A 400 -19.35 -20.34 -2.06
C GLU A 400 -18.51 -21.10 -1.03
N GLU A 401 -18.06 -22.30 -1.41
CA GLU A 401 -17.06 -23.04 -0.64
C GLU A 401 -15.67 -22.79 -1.26
N VAL A 402 -14.86 -22.02 -0.53
CA VAL A 402 -13.49 -21.69 -0.90
C VAL A 402 -12.58 -22.77 -0.32
N ALA A 403 -11.85 -23.47 -1.19
CA ALA A 403 -10.91 -24.51 -0.78
C ALA A 403 -9.56 -23.91 -0.45
N ILE A 404 -9.04 -24.18 0.75
CA ILE A 404 -7.72 -23.73 1.22
C ILE A 404 -6.82 -24.95 1.36
N SER A 405 -5.58 -24.85 0.87
CA SER A 405 -4.55 -25.86 1.06
C SER A 405 -3.17 -25.22 1.01
N PHE A 406 -2.30 -25.56 1.97
CA PHE A 406 -0.91 -25.10 2.01
C PHE A 406 0.00 -26.12 2.69
N PRO A 407 1.31 -26.16 2.37
CA PRO A 407 2.28 -27.06 2.99
C PRO A 407 2.49 -26.77 4.49
N VAL A 408 2.62 -27.83 5.28
CA VAL A 408 2.93 -27.70 6.72
C VAL A 408 4.24 -26.96 6.95
N ASP A 409 5.22 -27.17 6.10
CA ASP A 409 6.56 -26.57 6.23
C ASP A 409 6.60 -25.06 5.88
N ASP A 410 5.52 -24.47 5.33
CA ASP A 410 5.37 -23.01 5.24
C ASP A 410 5.15 -22.35 6.60
N LEU A 411 4.84 -23.13 7.65
CA LEU A 411 4.77 -22.65 9.03
C LEU A 411 6.13 -22.52 9.70
N ALA A 412 7.21 -23.01 9.08
CA ALA A 412 8.57 -22.95 9.61
C ALA A 412 9.10 -21.52 9.68
N SER A 413 9.89 -21.23 10.71
CA SER A 413 10.56 -19.94 10.90
C SER A 413 12.08 -20.08 10.72
N TYR A 414 12.76 -19.04 10.20
CA TYR A 414 14.21 -19.09 10.01
C TYR A 414 14.94 -18.83 11.32
N ASP A 415 15.79 -19.79 11.75
CA ASP A 415 16.67 -19.64 12.89
C ASP A 415 18.01 -19.04 12.47
N MET A 416 18.23 -17.78 12.80
CA MET A 416 19.49 -17.07 12.49
C MET A 416 20.66 -17.50 13.35
N ASN A 417 20.42 -18.06 14.55
CA ASN A 417 21.43 -18.17 15.60
C ASN A 417 22.02 -19.57 15.74
N VAL A 418 21.17 -20.60 15.70
CA VAL A 418 21.60 -21.98 16.03
C VAL A 418 21.67 -22.82 14.75
N HIS A 419 20.54 -23.02 14.07
CA HIS A 419 20.47 -23.90 12.90
C HIS A 419 20.86 -23.22 11.60
N ARG A 420 20.71 -21.89 11.53
CA ARG A 420 20.92 -21.08 10.30
C ARG A 420 20.14 -21.62 9.12
N SER A 421 18.95 -22.09 9.41
CA SER A 421 18.01 -22.72 8.49
C SER A 421 16.59 -22.54 8.98
N TYR A 422 15.62 -22.95 8.18
CA TYR A 422 14.23 -23.02 8.64
C TYR A 422 14.04 -24.13 9.66
N VAL A 423 13.22 -23.84 10.69
CA VAL A 423 12.84 -24.80 11.74
C VAL A 423 11.32 -24.71 11.93
N LEU A 424 10.65 -25.85 11.84
CA LEU A 424 9.28 -26.02 12.29
C LEU A 424 9.37 -26.54 13.74
N GLU A 425 9.21 -25.65 14.70
CA GLU A 425 9.34 -26.00 16.12
C GLU A 425 8.10 -26.76 16.64
N ALA A 426 8.33 -27.65 17.61
CA ALA A 426 7.25 -28.33 18.32
C ALA A 426 6.38 -27.33 19.07
N GLY A 427 5.08 -27.57 19.04
CA GLY A 427 4.09 -26.75 19.73
C GLY A 427 2.81 -26.53 18.94
N ASP A 428 1.96 -25.69 19.46
CA ASP A 428 0.65 -25.40 18.89
C ASP A 428 0.71 -24.17 17.96
N TYR A 429 0.33 -24.37 16.70
CA TYR A 429 0.15 -23.34 15.69
C TYR A 429 -1.33 -23.03 15.56
N ILE A 430 -1.72 -21.78 15.78
CA ILE A 430 -3.10 -21.36 15.58
C ILE A 430 -3.24 -20.95 14.09
N ILE A 431 -4.06 -21.69 13.37
CA ILE A 431 -4.43 -21.37 11.99
C ILE A 431 -5.79 -20.70 12.03
N SER A 432 -5.90 -19.50 11.51
CA SER A 432 -7.12 -18.70 11.55
C SER A 432 -7.53 -18.19 10.18
N ILE A 433 -8.83 -17.98 9.99
CA ILE A 433 -9.38 -17.13 8.95
C ILE A 433 -9.70 -15.77 9.58
N ASN A 434 -9.29 -14.72 8.91
CA ASN A 434 -9.38 -13.38 9.45
C ASN A 434 -10.10 -12.44 8.48
N LYS A 435 -10.61 -11.33 9.03
CA LYS A 435 -11.12 -10.18 8.27
C LYS A 435 -10.01 -9.31 7.69
N ASP A 436 -8.90 -9.25 8.43
CA ASP A 436 -7.68 -8.52 8.21
C ASP A 436 -6.61 -9.06 9.18
N SER A 437 -5.40 -8.54 9.17
CA SER A 437 -4.30 -9.05 10.03
C SER A 437 -4.63 -9.08 11.52
N HIS A 438 -5.57 -8.26 11.98
CA HIS A 438 -5.91 -8.09 13.40
C HIS A 438 -7.17 -8.84 13.82
N ASN A 439 -8.19 -8.88 12.97
CA ASN A 439 -9.53 -9.31 13.32
C ASN A 439 -9.80 -10.78 12.93
N VAL A 440 -9.62 -11.70 13.88
CA VAL A 440 -9.87 -13.14 13.70
C VAL A 440 -11.37 -13.42 13.62
N ILE A 441 -11.78 -14.22 12.63
CA ILE A 441 -13.16 -14.71 12.45
C ILE A 441 -13.32 -16.08 13.12
N ASP A 442 -12.46 -17.05 12.77
CA ASP A 442 -12.49 -18.42 13.29
C ASP A 442 -11.08 -19.01 13.28
N SER A 443 -10.81 -20.04 14.07
CA SER A 443 -9.49 -20.63 14.17
C SER A 443 -9.50 -22.11 14.52
N ARG A 444 -8.41 -22.82 14.17
CA ARG A 444 -8.12 -24.21 14.55
C ARG A 444 -6.67 -24.31 15.00
N THR A 445 -6.38 -25.28 15.84
CA THR A 445 -5.03 -25.59 16.31
C THR A 445 -4.43 -26.73 15.49
N TYR A 446 -3.21 -26.53 15.02
CA TYR A 446 -2.36 -27.58 14.47
C TYR A 446 -1.16 -27.79 15.40
N THR A 447 -0.99 -29.00 15.91
CA THR A 447 0.10 -29.34 16.85
C THR A 447 1.23 -30.06 16.13
N VAL A 448 2.45 -29.56 16.30
CA VAL A 448 3.69 -30.19 15.86
C VAL A 448 4.32 -30.92 17.05
N ASP A 449 4.52 -32.22 16.93
CA ASP A 449 4.97 -33.08 18.04
C ASP A 449 6.47 -32.95 18.35
N SER A 450 7.28 -32.62 17.35
CA SER A 450 8.74 -32.49 17.47
C SER A 450 9.29 -31.53 16.42
N ASP A 451 10.43 -30.91 16.76
CA ASP A 451 11.11 -29.99 15.83
C ASP A 451 11.53 -30.69 14.54
N VAL A 452 11.33 -30.00 13.43
CA VAL A 452 11.84 -30.38 12.10
C VAL A 452 12.80 -29.29 11.61
N VAL A 453 14.06 -29.67 11.38
CA VAL A 453 15.11 -28.74 10.93
C VAL A 453 15.39 -28.98 9.46
N TYR A 454 15.34 -27.92 8.65
CA TYR A 454 15.53 -27.97 7.19
C TYR A 454 16.95 -27.57 6.78
N ASP A 455 17.97 -28.12 7.47
CA ASP A 455 19.39 -27.83 7.23
C ASP A 455 20.05 -28.77 6.21
N THR A 456 19.45 -29.93 5.95
CA THR A 456 19.96 -30.94 5.02
C THR A 456 19.02 -31.20 3.82
N GLN A 457 17.75 -30.85 3.97
CA GLN A 457 16.74 -30.91 2.92
C GLN A 457 15.97 -29.58 2.90
N PRO A 458 15.61 -29.06 1.72
CA PRO A 458 14.80 -27.86 1.64
C PRO A 458 13.36 -28.12 2.12
N ARG A 459 12.60 -27.05 2.44
CA ARG A 459 11.14 -27.14 2.58
C ARG A 459 10.54 -27.53 1.22
N SER A 460 9.31 -28.01 1.22
CA SER A 460 8.64 -28.47 0.00
C SER A 460 8.46 -27.36 -1.06
N THR A 461 8.41 -26.11 -0.62
CA THR A 461 8.28 -24.90 -1.47
C THR A 461 9.62 -24.32 -1.90
N ASP A 462 10.73 -24.80 -1.34
CA ASP A 462 12.09 -24.33 -1.66
C ASP A 462 12.80 -25.26 -2.63
N ASN A 463 13.59 -24.71 -3.55
CA ASN A 463 14.41 -25.52 -4.47
C ASN A 463 15.73 -25.97 -3.86
N ILE A 464 16.21 -25.24 -2.86
CA ILE A 464 17.49 -25.47 -2.17
C ILE A 464 17.32 -25.19 -0.67
N VAL A 465 18.21 -25.76 0.14
CA VAL A 465 18.29 -25.41 1.56
C VAL A 465 18.61 -23.94 1.71
N ALA A 466 17.82 -23.23 2.53
CA ALA A 466 18.04 -21.81 2.81
C ALA A 466 19.35 -21.63 3.61
N THR A 467 20.21 -20.76 3.10
CA THR A 467 21.48 -20.39 3.75
C THR A 467 21.67 -18.88 3.70
N ASN A 468 22.30 -18.30 4.71
CA ASN A 468 22.65 -16.88 4.69
C ASN A 468 23.96 -16.68 3.91
N GLN A 469 23.85 -16.29 2.65
CA GLN A 469 25.01 -16.00 1.78
C GLN A 469 25.68 -14.66 2.13
N PHE A 470 25.03 -13.80 2.89
CA PHE A 470 25.47 -12.44 3.22
C PHE A 470 25.83 -12.28 4.70
N ASP A 471 26.07 -13.37 5.43
CA ASP A 471 26.42 -13.36 6.85
C ASP A 471 27.64 -12.46 7.13
N PHE A 472 28.62 -12.44 6.21
CA PHE A 472 29.80 -11.59 6.30
C PHE A 472 29.49 -10.08 6.21
N ALA A 473 28.35 -9.71 5.66
CA ALA A 473 27.95 -8.31 5.44
C ALA A 473 27.01 -7.78 6.54
N ALA A 474 26.72 -8.59 7.56
CA ALA A 474 25.79 -8.20 8.63
C ALA A 474 26.27 -7.00 9.46
N GLY A 475 27.59 -6.77 9.55
CA GLY A 475 28.14 -5.66 10.35
C GLY A 475 27.76 -5.74 11.83
N ASP A 476 27.77 -4.60 12.48
CA ASP A 476 27.41 -4.46 13.91
C ASP A 476 25.93 -4.03 14.10
N VAL A 477 25.05 -4.40 13.17
CA VAL A 477 23.62 -4.04 13.24
C VAL A 477 22.93 -4.78 14.38
N THR A 478 22.26 -4.05 15.26
CA THR A 478 21.39 -4.63 16.29
C THR A 478 19.99 -4.78 15.69
N TYR A 479 19.56 -6.02 15.49
CA TYR A 479 18.21 -6.29 15.01
C TYR A 479 17.18 -6.22 16.13
N LEU A 480 15.99 -5.77 15.79
CA LEU A 480 14.83 -5.78 16.69
C LEU A 480 14.51 -7.23 17.08
N SER A 481 14.27 -7.44 18.39
CA SER A 481 13.98 -8.75 18.94
C SER A 481 12.72 -8.71 19.78
N ARG A 482 11.86 -9.70 19.61
CA ARG A 482 10.65 -9.92 20.41
C ARG A 482 10.97 -10.29 21.88
N LYS A 483 12.22 -10.67 22.13
CA LYS A 483 12.68 -11.05 23.48
C LYS A 483 12.32 -9.98 24.52
N ASP A 484 11.75 -10.43 25.64
CA ASP A 484 11.34 -9.58 26.75
C ASP A 484 10.41 -8.42 26.33
N GLY A 485 9.52 -8.70 25.38
CA GLY A 485 8.54 -7.72 24.88
C GLY A 485 9.18 -6.54 24.16
N PHE A 486 10.13 -6.80 23.26
CA PHE A 486 10.87 -5.77 22.52
C PHE A 486 11.71 -4.84 23.40
N ALA A 487 12.32 -5.38 24.48
CA ALA A 487 13.12 -4.57 25.40
C ALA A 487 14.30 -3.83 24.72
N ASN A 488 14.73 -4.29 23.54
CA ASN A 488 15.82 -3.65 22.78
C ASN A 488 15.33 -2.62 21.75
N TYR A 489 14.04 -2.28 21.69
CA TYR A 489 13.45 -1.41 20.67
C TYR A 489 14.22 -0.11 20.49
N ALA A 490 14.46 0.64 21.59
CA ALA A 490 15.14 1.93 21.52
C ALA A 490 16.58 1.83 21.01
N GLN A 491 17.26 0.69 21.27
CA GLN A 491 18.63 0.45 20.77
C GLN A 491 18.62 0.07 19.29
N ALA A 492 17.73 -0.85 18.90
CA ALA A 492 17.68 -1.37 17.53
C ALA A 492 17.22 -0.29 16.53
N THR A 493 16.24 0.54 16.92
CA THR A 493 15.65 1.56 16.07
C THR A 493 16.32 2.93 16.14
N ALA A 494 17.39 3.07 16.95
CA ALA A 494 18.17 4.31 16.99
C ALA A 494 18.71 4.63 15.59
N ALA A 495 18.82 5.92 15.29
CA ALA A 495 19.51 6.35 14.08
C ALA A 495 20.92 5.76 14.07
N PRO A 496 21.38 5.18 12.95
CA PRO A 496 22.70 4.57 12.89
C PRO A 496 23.77 5.62 13.16
N ALA A 497 24.80 5.21 13.90
CA ALA A 497 26.01 5.99 13.94
C ALA A 497 26.60 6.08 12.53
N SER A 498 27.29 7.17 12.24
CA SER A 498 28.05 7.31 11.00
C SER A 498 28.99 6.09 10.81
N LEU A 499 29.00 5.57 9.58
CA LEU A 499 29.82 4.43 9.19
C LEU A 499 30.84 4.83 8.14
N ASP A 500 32.08 4.34 8.33
CA ASP A 500 33.07 4.32 7.25
C ASP A 500 32.92 3.02 6.45
N MET A 501 32.82 3.14 5.14
CA MET A 501 32.88 1.96 4.28
C MET A 501 34.33 1.47 4.25
N ALA A 502 34.55 0.19 4.50
CA ALA A 502 35.85 -0.41 4.34
C ALA A 502 36.31 -0.38 2.87
N PRO A 503 37.56 -0.07 2.56
CA PRO A 503 38.07 0.01 1.21
C PRO A 503 38.05 -1.33 0.47
#